data_7b441fcc3e5eafdd0e0a471afca3aef9
#
_entry.id   7b441fcc3e5eafdd0e0a471afca3aef9
#
_cell.length_a   1.000
_cell.length_b   1.000
_cell.length_c   1.000
_cell.angle_alpha   90.00
_cell.angle_beta   90.00
_cell.angle_gamma   90.00
#
_symmetry.space_group_name_H-M   'P 1'
#
loop_
_entity.id
_entity.type
_entity.pdbx_description
1 polymer ?
#
loop_
_entity_poly.entity_id
_entity_poly.type
_entity_poly.pdbx_seq_one_letter_code
_entity_poly.pdbx_strand_id
1 'polypeptide(L)'
;AEWLEIRRQMTDDPDQCMELLLKCRDMKYTEVGELIERNSKTIIRIVKSKTNPNLNTAVLICFGMNLPPVISNKLLDVLDCKLKPMNPEHQWISEALHVKYPEPLWVVRGYLRQYDVEL
;
A
#
# COMPACT_ATOMS: atom_id res chain seq x y z
N ALA A 1 -14.96 -10.21 3.23
CA ALA A 1 -16.36 -9.80 3.37
C ALA A 1 -16.48 -8.42 3.98
N GLU A 2 -15.55 -8.09 4.88
CA GLU A 2 -15.57 -6.82 5.61
C GLU A 2 -14.91 -5.67 4.85
N TRP A 3 -14.22 -5.93 3.74
CA TRP A 3 -13.43 -4.91 3.08
C TRP A 3 -14.26 -3.76 2.51
N LEU A 4 -15.47 -4.03 2.00
CA LEU A 4 -16.34 -2.95 1.51
C LEU A 4 -16.78 -2.05 2.66
N GLU A 5 -17.07 -2.61 3.82
CA GLU A 5 -17.43 -1.83 5.00
C GLU A 5 -16.25 -0.99 5.48
N ILE A 6 -15.05 -1.58 5.51
CA ILE A 6 -13.83 -0.86 5.85
C ILE A 6 -13.62 0.30 4.88
N ARG A 7 -13.82 0.06 3.58
CA ARG A 7 -13.69 1.09 2.55
C ARG A 7 -14.63 2.27 2.82
N ARG A 8 -15.85 2.00 3.27
CA ARG A 8 -16.81 3.05 3.61
C ARG A 8 -16.36 3.90 4.78
N GLN A 9 -15.63 3.32 5.72
CA GLN A 9 -15.13 4.03 6.90
C GLN A 9 -13.87 4.84 6.62
N MET A 10 -13.19 4.60 5.50
CA MET A 10 -11.98 5.33 5.13
C MET A 10 -12.31 6.77 4.77
N THR A 11 -11.54 7.69 5.32
CA THR A 11 -11.69 9.13 5.08
C THR A 11 -10.66 9.60 4.05
N ASP A 12 -10.57 10.91 3.84
CA ASP A 12 -9.54 11.51 2.99
C ASP A 12 -8.27 11.87 3.78
N ASP A 13 -8.23 11.54 5.06
CA ASP A 13 -7.05 11.76 5.90
C ASP A 13 -6.20 10.50 5.95
N PRO A 14 -4.94 10.55 5.45
CA PRO A 14 -4.06 9.38 5.44
C PRO A 14 -3.83 8.77 6.83
N ASP A 15 -3.69 9.61 7.86
CA ASP A 15 -3.44 9.14 9.22
C ASP A 15 -4.62 8.32 9.74
N GLN A 16 -5.83 8.84 9.56
CA GLN A 16 -7.05 8.12 9.96
C GLN A 16 -7.20 6.82 9.19
N CYS A 17 -6.93 6.82 7.89
CA CYS A 17 -6.99 5.62 7.07
C CYS A 17 -6.00 4.56 7.57
N MET A 18 -4.75 4.96 7.84
CA MET A 18 -3.74 4.01 8.32
C MET A 18 -4.10 3.46 9.69
N GLU A 19 -4.60 4.29 10.60
CA GLU A 19 -5.02 3.80 11.92
C GLU A 19 -6.13 2.76 11.79
N LEU A 20 -7.11 3.02 10.93
CA LEU A 20 -8.19 2.08 10.67
C LEU A 20 -7.65 0.75 10.12
N LEU A 21 -6.77 0.80 9.14
CA LEU A 21 -6.22 -0.39 8.50
C LEU A 21 -5.33 -1.18 9.44
N LEU A 22 -4.50 -0.50 10.22
CA LEU A 22 -3.64 -1.16 11.21
C LEU A 22 -4.50 -1.91 12.24
N LYS A 23 -5.58 -1.27 12.70
CA LYS A 23 -6.50 -1.90 13.64
C LYS A 23 -7.19 -3.11 13.01
N CYS A 24 -7.65 -2.99 11.76
CA CYS A 24 -8.33 -4.07 11.06
C CYS A 24 -7.42 -5.28 10.83
N ARG A 25 -6.14 -5.04 10.60
CA ARG A 25 -5.16 -6.10 10.38
C ARG A 25 -4.45 -6.52 11.66
N ASP A 26 -4.78 -5.91 12.79
CA ASP A 26 -4.12 -6.14 14.07
C ASP A 26 -2.59 -6.01 13.95
N MET A 27 -2.15 -4.90 13.37
CA MET A 27 -0.75 -4.61 13.11
C MET A 27 -0.36 -3.27 13.70
N LYS A 28 0.94 -3.11 13.93
CA LYS A 28 1.56 -1.85 14.34
C LYS A 28 2.47 -1.34 13.23
N TYR A 29 2.79 -0.04 13.27
CA TYR A 29 3.72 0.54 12.30
C TYR A 29 5.07 -0.19 12.27
N THR A 30 5.55 -0.65 13.43
CA THR A 30 6.81 -1.39 13.51
C THR A 30 6.74 -2.69 12.73
N GLU A 31 5.61 -3.40 12.81
CA GLU A 31 5.42 -4.65 12.09
C GLU A 31 5.36 -4.42 10.57
N VAL A 32 4.65 -3.38 10.15
CA VAL A 32 4.61 -3.00 8.73
C VAL A 32 6.01 -2.67 8.24
N GLY A 33 6.76 -1.89 9.02
CA GLY A 33 8.13 -1.53 8.67
C GLY A 33 9.03 -2.74 8.49
N GLU A 34 8.91 -3.72 9.38
CA GLU A 34 9.67 -4.97 9.27
C GLU A 34 9.32 -5.73 7.99
N LEU A 35 8.03 -5.85 7.68
CA LEU A 35 7.58 -6.57 6.50
C LEU A 35 8.08 -5.96 5.19
N ILE A 36 8.14 -4.64 5.11
CA ILE A 36 8.53 -3.94 3.88
C ILE A 36 9.98 -3.44 3.91
N GLU A 37 10.72 -3.76 4.98
CA GLU A 37 12.11 -3.37 5.15
C GLU A 37 12.29 -1.86 5.08
N ARG A 38 11.42 -1.11 5.76
CA ARG A 38 11.47 0.34 5.90
C ARG A 38 11.37 0.72 7.37
N ASN A 39 12.02 1.81 7.73
CA ASN A 39 11.93 2.34 9.09
C ASN A 39 10.50 2.81 9.38
N SER A 40 9.94 2.38 10.52
CA SER A 40 8.58 2.76 10.89
C SER A 40 8.40 4.27 10.99
N LYS A 41 9.43 5.00 11.43
CA LYS A 41 9.38 6.46 11.50
C LYS A 41 9.24 7.09 10.13
N THR A 42 9.86 6.50 9.09
CA THR A 42 9.71 6.95 7.72
C THR A 42 8.27 6.76 7.25
N ILE A 43 7.68 5.62 7.55
CA ILE A 43 6.29 5.32 7.19
C ILE A 43 5.35 6.33 7.86
N ILE A 44 5.53 6.55 9.17
CA ILE A 44 4.72 7.49 9.94
C ILE A 44 4.83 8.90 9.36
N ARG A 45 6.04 9.31 8.98
CA ARG A 45 6.25 10.64 8.39
C ARG A 45 5.50 10.79 7.08
N ILE A 46 5.55 9.78 6.20
CA ILE A 46 4.83 9.81 4.93
C ILE A 46 3.33 9.95 5.17
N VAL A 47 2.80 9.20 6.13
CA VAL A 47 1.37 9.20 6.43
C VAL A 47 0.93 10.52 7.06
N LYS A 48 1.70 11.04 8.01
CA LYS A 48 1.27 12.21 8.82
C LYS A 48 1.63 13.54 8.20
N SER A 49 2.76 13.66 7.52
CA SER A 49 3.22 14.95 7.02
C SER A 49 2.55 15.38 5.73
N LYS A 50 2.01 14.46 4.98
CA LYS A 50 1.35 14.71 3.67
C LYS A 50 2.29 15.38 2.66
N THR A 51 3.61 15.25 2.85
CA THR A 51 4.60 15.85 1.96
C THR A 51 5.40 14.78 1.26
N ASN A 52 5.73 15.05 -0.01
CA ASN A 52 6.59 14.20 -0.84
C ASN A 52 6.22 12.72 -0.75
N PRO A 53 5.01 12.35 -1.19
CA PRO A 53 4.60 10.95 -1.15
C PRO A 53 5.55 10.10 -1.98
N ASN A 54 5.97 8.99 -1.40
CA ASN A 54 6.82 8.03 -2.08
C ASN A 54 5.96 6.88 -2.57
N LEU A 55 5.71 6.85 -3.87
CA LEU A 55 4.86 5.82 -4.47
C LEU A 55 5.36 4.41 -4.13
N ASN A 56 6.66 4.19 -4.21
CA ASN A 56 7.24 2.88 -3.94
C ASN A 56 6.92 2.41 -2.51
N THR A 57 7.13 3.27 -1.53
CA THR A 57 6.82 2.95 -0.13
C THR A 57 5.32 2.74 0.07
N ALA A 58 4.48 3.58 -0.55
CA ALA A 58 3.03 3.43 -0.45
C ALA A 58 2.55 2.10 -1.02
N VAL A 59 3.08 1.69 -2.17
CA VAL A 59 2.77 0.40 -2.78
C VAL A 59 3.25 -0.76 -1.90
N LEU A 60 4.45 -0.64 -1.33
CA LEU A 60 4.98 -1.65 -0.40
C LEU A 60 4.08 -1.81 0.81
N ILE A 61 3.53 -0.72 1.35
CA ILE A 61 2.59 -0.78 2.48
C ILE A 61 1.35 -1.60 2.07
N CYS A 62 0.81 -1.33 0.89
CA CYS A 62 -0.36 -2.06 0.40
C CYS A 62 -0.10 -3.58 0.33
N PHE A 63 1.04 -3.97 -0.23
CA PHE A 63 1.40 -5.39 -0.31
C PHE A 63 1.76 -5.98 1.05
N GLY A 64 2.51 -5.24 1.88
CA GLY A 64 2.90 -5.70 3.21
C GLY A 64 1.71 -5.98 4.10
N MET A 65 0.66 -5.18 3.98
CA MET A 65 -0.57 -5.36 4.75
C MET A 65 -1.59 -6.27 4.04
N ASN A 66 -1.26 -6.80 2.88
CA ASN A 66 -2.15 -7.66 2.08
C ASN A 66 -3.51 -7.02 1.82
N LEU A 67 -3.49 -5.74 1.42
CA LEU A 67 -4.72 -5.00 1.19
C LEU A 67 -5.30 -5.31 -0.19
N PRO A 68 -6.61 -5.58 -0.28
CA PRO A 68 -7.25 -5.79 -1.59
C PRO A 68 -7.29 -4.51 -2.40
N PRO A 69 -7.51 -4.60 -3.74
CA PRO A 69 -7.45 -3.43 -4.62
C PRO A 69 -8.36 -2.28 -4.20
N VAL A 70 -9.56 -2.58 -3.72
CA VAL A 70 -10.52 -1.55 -3.32
C VAL A 70 -9.97 -0.69 -2.18
N ILE A 71 -9.18 -1.27 -1.30
CA ILE A 71 -8.55 -0.57 -0.18
C ILE A 71 -7.24 0.07 -0.62
N SER A 72 -6.40 -0.67 -1.36
CA SER A 72 -5.12 -0.16 -1.84
C SER A 72 -5.29 1.09 -2.70
N ASN A 73 -6.26 1.07 -3.60
CA ASN A 73 -6.52 2.23 -4.46
C ASN A 73 -6.92 3.46 -3.65
N LYS A 74 -7.74 3.27 -2.61
CA LYS A 74 -8.12 4.40 -1.75
C LYS A 74 -6.93 4.90 -0.95
N LEU A 75 -6.12 4.00 -0.40
CA LEU A 75 -4.95 4.40 0.37
C LEU A 75 -3.96 5.18 -0.51
N LEU A 76 -3.69 4.69 -1.72
CA LEU A 76 -2.82 5.40 -2.66
C LEU A 76 -3.39 6.77 -3.01
N ASP A 77 -4.70 6.88 -3.16
CA ASP A 77 -5.35 8.16 -3.45
C ASP A 77 -5.15 9.15 -2.30
N VAL A 78 -5.41 8.74 -1.06
CA VAL A 78 -5.27 9.66 0.08
C VAL A 78 -3.82 10.01 0.37
N LEU A 79 -2.88 9.15 0.01
CA LEU A 79 -1.44 9.42 0.10
C LEU A 79 -0.91 10.25 -1.09
N ASP A 80 -1.79 10.59 -2.01
CA ASP A 80 -1.44 11.32 -3.24
C ASP A 80 -0.40 10.59 -4.09
N CYS A 81 -0.56 9.26 -4.17
CA CYS A 81 0.35 8.36 -4.87
C CYS A 81 -0.37 7.55 -5.95
N LYS A 82 -1.26 8.17 -6.70
CA LYS A 82 -2.05 7.46 -7.71
C LYS A 82 -1.18 6.84 -8.78
N LEU A 83 -1.51 5.62 -9.18
CA LEU A 83 -0.89 4.97 -10.30
C LEU A 83 -1.37 5.62 -11.61
N LYS A 84 -0.43 5.88 -12.51
CA LYS A 84 -0.74 6.51 -13.80
C LYS A 84 -1.07 5.44 -14.84
N PRO A 85 -2.28 5.46 -15.43
CA PRO A 85 -2.70 4.40 -16.35
C PRO A 85 -1.80 4.21 -17.56
N MET A 86 -1.13 5.26 -17.99
CA MET A 86 -0.27 5.21 -19.19
C MET A 86 1.19 4.83 -18.89
N ASN A 87 1.56 4.70 -17.62
CA ASN A 87 2.91 4.33 -17.25
C ASN A 87 3.04 2.80 -17.20
N PRO A 88 3.94 2.19 -17.99
CA PRO A 88 4.05 0.73 -18.03
C PRO A 88 4.37 0.08 -16.68
N GLU A 89 5.27 0.68 -15.89
CA GLU A 89 5.58 0.16 -14.55
C GLU A 89 4.36 0.21 -13.65
N HIS A 90 3.59 1.30 -13.71
CA HIS A 90 2.37 1.45 -12.92
C HIS A 90 1.30 0.44 -13.35
N GLN A 91 1.24 0.10 -14.63
CA GLN A 91 0.31 -0.92 -15.12
C GLN A 91 0.61 -2.28 -14.48
N TRP A 92 1.88 -2.66 -14.39
CA TRP A 92 2.28 -3.92 -13.76
C TRP A 92 2.03 -3.90 -12.25
N ILE A 93 2.29 -2.77 -11.60
CA ILE A 93 1.99 -2.61 -10.17
C ILE A 93 0.48 -2.75 -9.93
N SER A 94 -0.34 -2.10 -10.77
CA SER A 94 -1.79 -2.20 -10.67
C SER A 94 -2.27 -3.64 -10.83
N GLU A 95 -1.73 -4.36 -11.80
CA GLU A 95 -2.07 -5.76 -12.01
C GLU A 95 -1.69 -6.60 -10.79
N ALA A 96 -0.49 -6.39 -10.23
CA ALA A 96 -0.06 -7.09 -9.04
C ALA A 96 -0.96 -6.80 -7.83
N LEU A 97 -1.41 -5.55 -7.68
CA LEU A 97 -2.35 -5.19 -6.61
C LEU A 97 -3.68 -5.93 -6.73
N HIS A 98 -4.08 -6.30 -7.95
CA HIS A 98 -5.32 -7.03 -8.17
C HIS A 98 -5.16 -8.54 -7.96
N VAL A 99 -4.05 -9.12 -8.44
CA VAL A 99 -3.93 -10.59 -8.49
C VAL A 99 -2.94 -11.17 -7.49
N LYS A 100 -2.00 -10.37 -6.96
CA LYS A 100 -0.95 -10.86 -6.08
C LYS A 100 -1.01 -10.29 -4.66
N TYR A 101 -2.00 -9.47 -4.34
CA TYR A 101 -2.03 -8.81 -3.04
C TYR A 101 -2.05 -9.75 -1.83
N PRO A 102 -2.66 -10.95 -1.90
CA PRO A 102 -2.65 -11.83 -0.73
C PRO A 102 -1.32 -12.59 -0.55
N GLU A 103 -0.43 -12.52 -1.54
CA GLU A 103 0.83 -13.24 -1.49
C GLU A 103 1.87 -12.53 -0.62
N PRO A 104 2.87 -13.26 -0.08
CA PRO A 104 3.98 -12.60 0.60
C PRO A 104 4.72 -11.62 -0.31
N LEU A 105 5.32 -10.59 0.28
CA LEU A 105 5.98 -9.54 -0.49
C LEU A 105 7.07 -10.09 -1.43
N TRP A 106 7.82 -11.11 -1.01
CA TRP A 106 8.88 -11.67 -1.86
C TRP A 106 8.30 -12.30 -3.14
N VAL A 107 7.09 -12.87 -3.08
CA VAL A 107 6.40 -13.39 -4.25
C VAL A 107 6.01 -12.28 -5.19
N VAL A 108 5.46 -11.17 -4.64
CA VAL A 108 5.08 -9.99 -5.42
C VAL A 108 6.29 -9.41 -6.12
N ARG A 109 7.40 -9.26 -5.40
CA ARG A 109 8.64 -8.74 -5.97
C ARG A 109 9.15 -9.63 -7.11
N GLY A 110 9.10 -10.95 -6.94
CA GLY A 110 9.51 -11.87 -7.99
C GLY A 110 8.64 -11.75 -9.23
N TYR A 111 7.34 -11.62 -9.04
CA TYR A 111 6.40 -11.40 -10.14
C TYR A 111 6.73 -10.11 -10.91
N LEU A 112 6.93 -9.01 -10.19
CA LEU A 112 7.20 -7.72 -10.82
C LEU A 112 8.56 -7.68 -11.52
N ARG A 113 9.58 -8.36 -10.98
CA ARG A 113 10.89 -8.41 -11.60
C ARG A 113 10.88 -9.05 -12.98
N GLN A 114 9.94 -9.96 -13.27
CA GLN A 114 9.78 -10.52 -14.60
C GLN A 114 9.49 -9.45 -15.65
N TYR A 115 8.98 -8.30 -15.22
CA TYR A 115 8.60 -7.18 -16.07
C TYR A 115 9.46 -5.94 -15.82
N ASP A 116 10.63 -6.14 -15.22
CA ASP A 116 11.61 -5.09 -14.93
C ASP A 116 11.07 -4.01 -13.98
N VAL A 117 10.18 -4.40 -13.07
CA VAL A 117 9.65 -3.48 -12.05
C VAL A 117 10.26 -3.84 -10.70
N GLU A 118 10.93 -2.87 -10.06
CA GLU A 118 11.53 -3.04 -8.74
C GLU A 118 10.76 -2.24 -7.67
N LEU A 119 10.55 -2.89 -6.54
CA LEU A 119 9.94 -2.25 -5.38
C LEU A 119 10.93 -2.13 -4.22
#